data_75b1a84b5f11f63c58abe7c72ad9906e
#
_entry.id   75b1a84b5f11f63c58abe7c72ad9906e
#
_cell.length_a   1.000
_cell.length_b   1.000
_cell.length_c   1.000
_cell.angle_alpha   90.00
_cell.angle_beta   90.00
_cell.angle_gamma   90.00
#
_symmetry.space_group_name_H-M   'P 1'
#
loop_
_entity.id
_entity.type
_entity.pdbx_description
1 polymer ?
#
loop_
_entity_poly.entity_id
_entity_poly.type
_entity_poly.pdbx_seq_one_letter_code
_entity_poly.pdbx_strand_id
1 'polypeptide(L)'
;MANTVYDDSLGTSSLAYRIDGGDDELGLTGLFWLGGFKSAMTGTKGEAMADLARATRRRSLRFDYSGHGESAGLFTDGTITLWLEQSVHMFLRHTKGKRVIVGSSMGGWLALLIVKRLQAEDPSAFRRISGLVLIAPATDMTQDLMWDEFGENEKQELAETGAYVRPSGYGEPYVITAKLLADGQKHLILKQPLHLPFPVRILQGTDDTDVPVSHAIKTFDMLTGPDITLSLIKGGDHRLSTPAQIQLIQETVLNLVNRADGVSF
;
A
#
# COMPACT_ATOMS: atom_id res chain seq x y z
N MET A 1 21.94 -7.42 3.13
CA MET A 1 20.59 -7.32 2.51
C MET A 1 19.89 -8.65 2.74
N ALA A 2 18.57 -8.63 3.01
CA ALA A 2 17.81 -9.86 3.11
C ALA A 2 17.74 -10.55 1.74
N ASN A 3 17.81 -11.88 1.73
CA ASN A 3 17.64 -12.66 0.52
C ASN A 3 16.16 -12.67 0.13
N THR A 4 15.88 -12.69 -1.18
CA THR A 4 14.54 -12.93 -1.70
C THR A 4 14.15 -14.39 -1.47
N VAL A 5 12.95 -14.58 -0.93
CA VAL A 5 12.32 -15.88 -0.73
C VAL A 5 11.02 -15.91 -1.52
N TYR A 6 10.55 -17.08 -1.89
CA TYR A 6 9.34 -17.24 -2.69
C TYR A 6 8.28 -18.03 -1.91
N ASP A 7 7.03 -17.58 -1.99
CA ASP A 7 5.86 -18.29 -1.46
C ASP A 7 4.97 -18.77 -2.59
N ASP A 8 4.87 -20.07 -2.74
CA ASP A 8 4.04 -20.75 -3.75
C ASP A 8 2.74 -21.29 -3.16
N SER A 9 2.50 -21.08 -1.86
CA SER A 9 1.42 -21.74 -1.12
C SER A 9 0.02 -21.22 -1.46
N LEU A 10 -0.09 -20.03 -2.08
CA LEU A 10 -1.36 -19.50 -2.54
C LEU A 10 -1.87 -20.18 -3.82
N GLY A 11 -0.98 -20.90 -4.55
CA GLY A 11 -1.33 -21.69 -5.74
C GLY A 11 -1.63 -20.87 -7.01
N THR A 12 -1.66 -19.55 -6.93
CA THR A 12 -1.97 -18.65 -8.06
C THR A 12 -0.72 -18.04 -8.70
N SER A 13 0.32 -17.81 -7.91
CA SER A 13 1.60 -17.21 -8.35
C SER A 13 2.66 -17.43 -7.29
N SER A 14 3.92 -17.55 -7.73
CA SER A 14 5.08 -17.50 -6.84
C SER A 14 5.32 -16.06 -6.42
N LEU A 15 5.13 -15.75 -5.13
CA LEU A 15 5.27 -14.41 -4.59
C LEU A 15 6.65 -14.22 -3.97
N ALA A 16 7.42 -13.29 -4.52
CA ALA A 16 8.71 -12.88 -3.98
C ALA A 16 8.54 -11.99 -2.75
N TYR A 17 9.25 -12.29 -1.66
CA TYR A 17 9.22 -11.48 -0.45
C TYR A 17 10.57 -11.41 0.23
N ARG A 18 10.73 -10.43 1.10
CA ARG A 18 11.90 -10.24 1.96
C ARG A 18 11.46 -9.94 3.38
N ILE A 19 12.20 -10.49 4.33
CA ILE A 19 12.05 -10.20 5.74
C ILE A 19 13.33 -9.52 6.20
N ASP A 20 13.19 -8.30 6.72
CA ASP A 20 14.30 -7.50 7.19
C ASP A 20 14.20 -7.24 8.70
N GLY A 21 15.33 -6.91 9.32
CA GLY A 21 15.41 -6.46 10.71
C GLY A 21 15.50 -7.59 11.72
N GLY A 22 14.77 -7.42 12.83
CA GLY A 22 14.85 -8.33 13.98
C GLY A 22 13.94 -9.54 13.91
N ASP A 23 13.68 -10.12 15.08
CA ASP A 23 12.82 -11.28 15.28
C ASP A 23 11.48 -10.85 15.91
N ASP A 24 10.39 -11.57 15.58
CA ASP A 24 9.09 -11.41 16.24
C ASP A 24 9.12 -11.80 17.75
N GLU A 25 10.08 -12.62 18.16
CA GLU A 25 10.27 -13.01 19.57
C GLU A 25 10.65 -11.83 20.49
N LEU A 26 11.15 -10.73 19.91
CA LEU A 26 11.43 -9.50 20.65
C LEU A 26 10.14 -8.78 21.11
N GLY A 27 8.97 -9.18 20.63
CA GLY A 27 7.67 -8.58 20.98
C GLY A 27 7.48 -7.16 20.47
N LEU A 28 8.42 -6.63 19.67
CA LEU A 28 8.33 -5.28 19.09
C LEU A 28 7.31 -5.24 17.96
N THR A 29 6.59 -4.13 17.85
CA THR A 29 5.70 -3.87 16.71
C THR A 29 6.51 -3.81 15.43
N GLY A 30 6.22 -4.70 14.48
CA GLY A 30 6.90 -4.78 13.20
C GLY A 30 6.20 -3.99 12.09
N LEU A 31 6.74 -4.08 10.87
CA LEU A 31 6.26 -3.40 9.68
C LEU A 31 5.70 -4.40 8.67
N PHE A 32 4.68 -3.96 7.92
CA PHE A 32 4.20 -4.63 6.72
C PHE A 32 4.10 -3.62 5.58
N TRP A 33 4.94 -3.79 4.56
CA TRP A 33 5.05 -2.87 3.43
C TRP A 33 4.18 -3.31 2.26
N LEU A 34 3.41 -2.38 1.71
CA LEU A 34 2.58 -2.53 0.51
C LEU A 34 3.00 -1.52 -0.55
N GLY A 35 3.53 -2.02 -1.66
CA GLY A 35 3.99 -1.21 -2.78
C GLY A 35 2.85 -0.59 -3.60
N GLY A 36 3.19 0.38 -4.45
CA GLY A 36 2.26 0.99 -5.40
C GLY A 36 2.12 0.19 -6.70
N PHE A 37 1.21 0.63 -7.55
CA PHE A 37 0.99 0.09 -8.89
C PHE A 37 2.28 0.11 -9.72
N LYS A 38 2.65 -1.04 -10.31
CA LYS A 38 3.89 -1.22 -11.08
C LYS A 38 5.19 -0.92 -10.29
N SER A 39 5.17 -1.00 -8.96
CA SER A 39 6.34 -0.80 -8.11
C SER A 39 6.88 -2.13 -7.58
N ALA A 40 8.20 -2.22 -7.38
CA ALA A 40 8.82 -3.37 -6.73
C ALA A 40 9.07 -3.11 -5.23
N MET A 41 9.13 -4.17 -4.43
CA MET A 41 9.48 -4.12 -3.00
C MET A 41 10.88 -3.56 -2.74
N THR A 42 11.74 -3.56 -3.76
CA THR A 42 13.09 -2.98 -3.75
C THR A 42 13.14 -1.50 -4.11
N GLY A 43 11.98 -0.87 -4.35
CA GLY A 43 11.90 0.57 -4.59
C GLY A 43 12.33 1.39 -3.36
N THR A 44 12.66 2.67 -3.57
CA THR A 44 13.24 3.57 -2.56
C THR A 44 12.53 3.54 -1.20
N LYS A 45 11.19 3.60 -1.19
CA LYS A 45 10.41 3.56 0.06
C LYS A 45 10.42 2.17 0.72
N GLY A 46 10.37 1.10 -0.08
CA GLY A 46 10.49 -0.27 0.43
C GLY A 46 11.83 -0.52 1.10
N GLU A 47 12.92 -0.09 0.46
CA GLU A 47 14.27 -0.17 1.08
C GLU A 47 14.38 0.71 2.33
N ALA A 48 13.79 1.91 2.34
CA ALA A 48 13.78 2.76 3.52
C ALA A 48 13.05 2.10 4.72
N MET A 49 11.98 1.33 4.47
CA MET A 49 11.31 0.56 5.52
C MET A 49 12.17 -0.59 6.02
N ALA A 50 12.93 -1.25 5.15
CA ALA A 50 13.87 -2.28 5.53
C ALA A 50 15.04 -1.71 6.35
N ASP A 51 15.57 -0.53 5.98
CA ASP A 51 16.62 0.16 6.74
C ASP A 51 16.12 0.55 8.14
N LEU A 52 14.92 1.12 8.24
CA LEU A 52 14.30 1.44 9.52
C LEU A 52 14.14 0.19 10.39
N ALA A 53 13.66 -0.91 9.80
CA ALA A 53 13.48 -2.16 10.51
C ALA A 53 14.82 -2.71 11.06
N ARG A 54 15.86 -2.68 10.25
CA ARG A 54 17.22 -3.09 10.68
C ARG A 54 17.77 -2.20 11.79
N ALA A 55 17.67 -0.88 11.63
CA ALA A 55 18.17 0.10 12.61
C ALA A 55 17.45 -0.01 13.96
N THR A 56 16.18 -0.37 13.96
CA THR A 56 15.33 -0.45 15.18
C THR A 56 15.13 -1.89 15.68
N ARG A 57 15.75 -2.88 15.04
CA ARG A 57 15.63 -4.31 15.35
C ARG A 57 14.18 -4.83 15.29
N ARG A 58 13.33 -4.17 14.50
CA ARG A 58 11.94 -4.56 14.25
C ARG A 58 11.88 -5.48 13.04
N ARG A 59 10.94 -6.41 13.02
CA ARG A 59 10.72 -7.26 11.86
C ARG A 59 9.89 -6.51 10.81
N SER A 60 10.35 -6.49 9.56
CA SER A 60 9.63 -5.92 8.41
C SER A 60 9.40 -7.01 7.35
N LEU A 61 8.17 -7.12 6.87
CA LEU A 61 7.83 -7.90 5.68
C LEU A 61 7.52 -6.94 4.53
N ARG A 62 8.13 -7.18 3.39
CA ARG A 62 7.82 -6.56 2.10
C ARG A 62 7.77 -7.63 1.03
N PHE A 63 6.89 -7.48 0.06
CA PHE A 63 6.70 -8.46 -1.01
C PHE A 63 6.30 -7.76 -2.30
N ASP A 64 6.45 -8.47 -3.41
CA ASP A 64 5.92 -8.06 -4.71
C ASP A 64 4.61 -8.80 -4.99
N TYR A 65 3.60 -8.07 -5.44
CA TYR A 65 2.39 -8.70 -5.96
C TYR A 65 2.70 -9.48 -7.26
N SER A 66 1.85 -10.42 -7.63
CA SER A 66 1.98 -11.06 -8.95
C SER A 66 2.04 -10.02 -10.07
N GLY A 67 2.92 -10.24 -11.03
CA GLY A 67 3.18 -9.30 -12.12
C GLY A 67 3.98 -8.05 -11.73
N HIS A 68 4.49 -7.97 -10.49
CA HIS A 68 5.38 -6.90 -10.01
C HIS A 68 6.75 -7.46 -9.63
N GLY A 69 7.77 -6.63 -9.78
CA GLY A 69 9.13 -6.90 -9.29
C GLY A 69 9.66 -8.29 -9.60
N GLU A 70 9.97 -9.05 -8.55
CA GLU A 70 10.53 -10.40 -8.63
C GLU A 70 9.45 -11.51 -8.58
N SER A 71 8.17 -11.18 -8.37
CA SER A 71 7.07 -12.14 -8.34
C SER A 71 6.68 -12.60 -9.74
N ALA A 72 6.23 -13.87 -9.84
CA ALA A 72 5.73 -14.45 -11.09
C ALA A 72 4.39 -13.83 -11.53
N GLY A 73 4.03 -14.09 -12.79
CA GLY A 73 2.77 -13.68 -13.40
C GLY A 73 2.92 -12.49 -14.34
N LEU A 74 1.87 -12.21 -15.10
CA LEU A 74 1.81 -11.06 -15.98
C LEU A 74 1.13 -9.88 -15.27
N PHE A 75 1.67 -8.69 -15.41
CA PHE A 75 1.09 -7.47 -14.84
C PHE A 75 -0.36 -7.25 -15.33
N THR A 76 -0.63 -7.56 -16.58
CA THR A 76 -1.94 -7.45 -17.23
C THR A 76 -3.00 -8.43 -16.69
N ASP A 77 -2.58 -9.47 -15.98
CA ASP A 77 -3.50 -10.39 -15.30
C ASP A 77 -3.94 -9.87 -13.93
N GLY A 78 -3.28 -8.83 -13.43
CA GLY A 78 -3.52 -8.23 -12.13
C GLY A 78 -4.91 -7.65 -11.95
N THR A 79 -5.44 -7.79 -10.74
CA THR A 79 -6.70 -7.19 -10.29
C THR A 79 -6.57 -6.77 -8.84
N ILE A 80 -7.46 -5.88 -8.38
CA ILE A 80 -7.48 -5.47 -6.97
C ILE A 80 -7.83 -6.66 -6.07
N THR A 81 -8.76 -7.52 -6.49
CA THR A 81 -9.08 -8.76 -5.77
C THR A 81 -7.83 -9.62 -5.59
N LEU A 82 -7.10 -9.89 -6.68
CA LEU A 82 -5.92 -10.76 -6.63
C LEU A 82 -4.83 -10.19 -5.71
N TRP A 83 -4.52 -8.91 -5.85
CA TRP A 83 -3.48 -8.26 -5.03
C TRP A 83 -3.90 -8.11 -3.56
N LEU A 84 -5.20 -7.93 -3.28
CA LEU A 84 -5.73 -7.95 -1.92
C LEU A 84 -5.60 -9.34 -1.29
N GLU A 85 -5.99 -10.41 -2.00
CA GLU A 85 -5.86 -11.78 -1.51
C GLU A 85 -4.40 -12.14 -1.22
N GLN A 86 -3.49 -11.77 -2.10
CA GLN A 86 -2.05 -11.93 -1.89
C GLN A 86 -1.57 -11.15 -0.66
N SER A 87 -2.03 -9.92 -0.49
CA SER A 87 -1.64 -9.08 0.65
C SER A 87 -2.14 -9.66 1.98
N VAL A 88 -3.38 -10.13 2.02
CA VAL A 88 -3.95 -10.79 3.21
C VAL A 88 -3.19 -12.09 3.51
N HIS A 89 -2.92 -12.90 2.49
CA HIS A 89 -2.15 -14.13 2.62
C HIS A 89 -0.75 -13.86 3.22
N MET A 90 -0.01 -12.90 2.65
CA MET A 90 1.32 -12.55 3.12
C MET A 90 1.29 -12.01 4.56
N PHE A 91 0.28 -11.19 4.91
CA PHE A 91 0.10 -10.71 6.27
C PHE A 91 -0.15 -11.85 7.26
N LEU A 92 -1.06 -12.77 6.94
CA LEU A 92 -1.44 -13.86 7.83
C LEU A 92 -0.31 -14.89 7.99
N ARG A 93 0.36 -15.25 6.90
CA ARG A 93 1.34 -16.33 6.87
C ARG A 93 2.72 -15.92 7.36
N HIS A 94 3.18 -14.73 6.97
CA HIS A 94 4.58 -14.33 7.16
C HIS A 94 4.77 -13.24 8.23
N THR A 95 3.69 -12.80 8.90
CA THR A 95 3.81 -11.89 10.05
C THR A 95 3.21 -12.49 11.31
N LYS A 96 3.82 -12.14 12.44
CA LYS A 96 3.32 -12.46 13.79
C LYS A 96 3.31 -11.18 14.64
N GLY A 97 2.54 -11.18 15.73
CA GLY A 97 2.49 -10.03 16.64
C GLY A 97 1.91 -8.75 15.99
N LYS A 98 2.13 -7.63 16.64
CA LYS A 98 1.63 -6.32 16.19
C LYS A 98 2.35 -5.82 14.94
N ARG A 99 1.60 -5.13 14.06
CA ARG A 99 2.13 -4.53 12.82
C ARG A 99 1.58 -3.13 12.59
N VAL A 100 2.45 -2.24 12.15
CA VAL A 100 2.07 -1.04 11.41
C VAL A 100 2.12 -1.38 9.92
N ILE A 101 1.02 -1.17 9.21
CA ILE A 101 0.96 -1.35 7.76
C ILE A 101 1.34 -0.02 7.11
N VAL A 102 2.32 -0.07 6.21
CA VAL A 102 2.79 1.09 5.45
C VAL A 102 2.46 0.86 3.98
N GLY A 103 1.53 1.63 3.45
CA GLY A 103 1.07 1.50 2.06
C GLY A 103 1.34 2.75 1.25
N SER A 104 1.90 2.59 0.05
CA SER A 104 2.16 3.71 -0.88
C SER A 104 1.27 3.60 -2.11
N SER A 105 0.61 4.70 -2.49
CA SER A 105 -0.26 4.75 -3.69
C SER A 105 -1.33 3.66 -3.66
N MET A 106 -1.39 2.76 -4.64
CA MET A 106 -2.25 1.56 -4.62
C MET A 106 -2.10 0.76 -3.31
N GLY A 107 -0.88 0.64 -2.78
CA GLY A 107 -0.64 -0.04 -1.50
C GLY A 107 -1.35 0.61 -0.32
N GLY A 108 -1.61 1.92 -0.38
CA GLY A 108 -2.46 2.63 0.58
C GLY A 108 -3.92 2.19 0.51
N TRP A 109 -4.46 2.01 -0.69
CA TRP A 109 -5.80 1.45 -0.88
C TRP A 109 -5.87 0.00 -0.41
N LEU A 110 -4.91 -0.84 -0.81
CA LEU A 110 -4.85 -2.23 -0.34
C LEU A 110 -4.73 -2.33 1.19
N ALA A 111 -4.00 -1.42 1.86
CA ALA A 111 -3.93 -1.36 3.32
C ALA A 111 -5.32 -1.16 3.95
N LEU A 112 -6.13 -0.23 3.42
CA LEU A 112 -7.50 0.01 3.88
C LEU A 112 -8.41 -1.20 3.60
N LEU A 113 -8.24 -1.85 2.45
CA LEU A 113 -8.99 -3.07 2.09
C LEU A 113 -8.63 -4.26 3.00
N ILE A 114 -7.35 -4.45 3.34
CA ILE A 114 -6.91 -5.46 4.32
C ILE A 114 -7.60 -5.24 5.66
N VAL A 115 -7.61 -4.00 6.14
CA VAL A 115 -8.27 -3.65 7.40
C VAL A 115 -9.74 -4.01 7.36
N LYS A 116 -10.47 -3.57 6.33
CA LYS A 116 -11.88 -3.87 6.13
C LYS A 116 -12.15 -5.40 6.09
N ARG A 117 -11.30 -6.14 5.35
CA ARG A 117 -11.39 -7.59 5.20
C ARG A 117 -11.17 -8.31 6.53
N LEU A 118 -10.06 -8.00 7.22
CA LEU A 118 -9.73 -8.66 8.48
C LEU A 118 -10.70 -8.28 9.60
N GLN A 119 -11.21 -7.06 9.63
CA GLN A 119 -12.24 -6.66 10.59
C GLN A 119 -13.51 -7.51 10.47
N ALA A 120 -13.87 -7.89 9.25
CA ALA A 120 -15.07 -8.69 8.98
C ALA A 120 -14.84 -10.21 9.16
N GLU A 121 -13.67 -10.71 8.73
CA GLU A 121 -13.46 -12.16 8.55
C GLU A 121 -12.49 -12.77 9.58
N ASP A 122 -11.52 -12.00 10.09
CA ASP A 122 -10.55 -12.47 11.11
C ASP A 122 -10.27 -11.39 12.17
N PRO A 123 -11.15 -11.24 13.18
CA PRO A 123 -10.93 -10.27 14.25
C PRO A 123 -9.63 -10.49 15.06
N SER A 124 -9.06 -11.69 15.04
CA SER A 124 -7.80 -11.97 15.73
C SER A 124 -6.62 -11.35 14.99
N ALA A 125 -6.56 -11.54 13.69
CA ALA A 125 -5.58 -10.90 12.82
C ALA A 125 -5.76 -9.38 12.77
N PHE A 126 -7.01 -8.89 12.74
CA PHE A 126 -7.32 -7.46 12.80
C PHE A 126 -6.71 -6.79 14.04
N ARG A 127 -6.81 -7.40 15.23
CA ARG A 127 -6.20 -6.87 16.47
C ARG A 127 -4.68 -6.75 16.43
N ARG A 128 -4.02 -7.39 15.48
CA ARG A 128 -2.59 -7.25 15.25
C ARG A 128 -2.21 -5.95 14.53
N ILE A 129 -3.18 -5.28 13.88
CA ILE A 129 -2.94 -4.00 13.21
C ILE A 129 -2.92 -2.90 14.28
N SER A 130 -1.77 -2.25 14.44
CA SER A 130 -1.54 -1.22 15.45
C SER A 130 -1.50 0.20 14.88
N GLY A 131 -1.55 0.35 13.56
CA GLY A 131 -1.57 1.65 12.89
C GLY A 131 -1.38 1.51 11.37
N LEU A 132 -1.71 2.59 10.67
CA LEU A 132 -1.49 2.74 9.23
C LEU A 132 -0.64 3.97 8.93
N VAL A 133 0.29 3.85 7.99
CA VAL A 133 0.92 4.99 7.30
C VAL A 133 0.59 4.88 5.82
N LEU A 134 -0.15 5.85 5.31
CA LEU A 134 -0.64 5.89 3.93
C LEU A 134 0.11 7.02 3.20
N ILE A 135 0.92 6.67 2.22
CA ILE A 135 1.77 7.59 1.47
C ILE A 135 1.15 7.82 0.11
N ALA A 136 0.66 9.03 -0.15
CA ALA A 136 -0.03 9.38 -1.39
C ALA A 136 -1.09 8.31 -1.79
N PRO A 137 -2.06 7.99 -0.89
CA PRO A 137 -2.93 6.83 -1.09
C PRO A 137 -3.85 7.01 -2.28
N ALA A 138 -3.73 6.13 -3.27
CA ALA A 138 -4.59 6.08 -4.46
C ALA A 138 -5.84 5.22 -4.18
N THR A 139 -6.65 5.65 -3.18
CA THR A 139 -7.86 4.94 -2.77
C THR A 139 -8.90 4.98 -3.89
N ASP A 140 -9.55 3.84 -4.17
CA ASP A 140 -10.51 3.72 -5.27
C ASP A 140 -9.94 4.13 -6.66
N MET A 141 -8.62 3.97 -6.87
CA MET A 141 -7.89 4.51 -8.02
C MET A 141 -8.48 4.10 -9.38
N THR A 142 -9.04 2.90 -9.46
CA THR A 142 -9.61 2.38 -10.71
C THR A 142 -10.83 3.17 -11.16
N GLN A 143 -11.59 3.72 -10.22
CA GLN A 143 -12.72 4.60 -10.50
C GLN A 143 -12.26 6.05 -10.58
N ASP A 144 -11.77 6.59 -9.46
CA ASP A 144 -11.59 8.03 -9.28
C ASP A 144 -10.39 8.61 -10.03
N LEU A 145 -9.30 7.82 -10.21
CA LEU A 145 -8.03 8.28 -10.78
C LEU A 145 -7.73 7.68 -12.16
N MET A 146 -8.57 6.74 -12.63
CA MET A 146 -8.44 6.14 -13.95
C MET A 146 -9.72 6.35 -14.76
N TRP A 147 -10.81 5.67 -14.43
CA TRP A 147 -12.03 5.69 -15.24
C TRP A 147 -12.66 7.08 -15.38
N ASP A 148 -12.74 7.84 -14.27
CA ASP A 148 -13.34 9.19 -14.28
C ASP A 148 -12.46 10.21 -15.02
N GLU A 149 -11.14 9.98 -15.09
CA GLU A 149 -10.18 10.80 -15.81
C GLU A 149 -10.07 10.46 -17.31
N PHE A 150 -10.58 9.31 -17.74
CA PHE A 150 -10.53 8.90 -19.13
C PHE A 150 -11.53 9.70 -19.98
N GLY A 151 -11.03 10.23 -21.11
CA GLY A 151 -11.87 10.78 -22.17
C GLY A 151 -12.54 9.68 -22.99
N GLU A 152 -13.33 10.09 -23.97
CA GLU A 152 -14.07 9.16 -24.83
C GLU A 152 -13.15 8.24 -25.64
N ASN A 153 -11.99 8.76 -26.11
CA ASN A 153 -11.04 7.96 -26.92
C ASN A 153 -10.41 6.84 -26.11
N GLU A 154 -9.99 7.12 -24.86
CA GLU A 154 -9.42 6.11 -23.95
C GLU A 154 -10.46 5.05 -23.58
N LYS A 155 -11.68 5.45 -23.33
CA LYS A 155 -12.80 4.53 -23.05
C LYS A 155 -13.14 3.66 -24.26
N GLN A 156 -13.11 4.25 -25.47
CA GLN A 156 -13.33 3.50 -26.70
C GLN A 156 -12.21 2.49 -26.95
N GLU A 157 -10.93 2.89 -26.84
CA GLU A 157 -9.79 1.99 -26.97
C GLU A 157 -9.89 0.83 -26.00
N LEU A 158 -10.22 1.12 -24.73
CA LEU A 158 -10.40 0.11 -23.69
C LEU A 158 -11.53 -0.87 -24.03
N ALA A 159 -12.63 -0.39 -24.57
CA ALA A 159 -13.77 -1.24 -24.97
C ALA A 159 -13.45 -2.11 -26.19
N GLU A 160 -12.67 -1.63 -27.16
CA GLU A 160 -12.32 -2.34 -28.38
C GLU A 160 -11.18 -3.34 -28.18
N THR A 161 -10.17 -2.98 -27.38
CA THR A 161 -8.94 -3.79 -27.24
C THR A 161 -8.82 -4.51 -25.89
N GLY A 162 -9.65 -4.14 -24.91
CA GLY A 162 -9.57 -4.66 -23.54
C GLY A 162 -8.48 -4.02 -22.68
N ALA A 163 -7.68 -3.09 -23.23
CA ALA A 163 -6.63 -2.40 -22.48
C ALA A 163 -6.37 -0.99 -23.05
N TYR A 164 -5.89 -0.10 -22.18
CA TYR A 164 -5.40 1.22 -22.55
C TYR A 164 -3.96 1.41 -22.07
N VAL A 165 -3.11 1.96 -22.93
CA VAL A 165 -1.69 2.23 -22.62
C VAL A 165 -1.54 3.69 -22.20
N ARG A 166 -1.55 3.95 -20.88
CA ARG A 166 -1.40 5.30 -20.32
C ARG A 166 0.08 5.68 -20.28
N PRO A 167 0.48 6.81 -20.88
CA PRO A 167 1.84 7.35 -20.72
C PRO A 167 2.16 7.56 -19.24
N SER A 168 3.43 7.31 -18.87
CA SER A 168 3.91 7.51 -17.51
C SER A 168 4.98 8.60 -17.49
N GLY A 169 4.91 9.50 -16.50
CA GLY A 169 5.98 10.47 -16.22
C GLY A 169 7.23 9.84 -15.60
N TYR A 170 7.21 8.53 -15.28
CA TYR A 170 8.22 7.87 -14.45
C TYR A 170 8.86 6.63 -15.12
N GLY A 171 8.77 6.49 -16.42
CA GLY A 171 9.37 5.39 -17.16
C GLY A 171 8.42 4.70 -18.14
N GLU A 172 8.38 3.37 -18.13
CA GLU A 172 7.51 2.61 -19.02
C GLU A 172 6.03 2.92 -18.85
N PRO A 173 5.24 2.97 -19.94
CA PRO A 173 3.82 3.20 -19.88
C PRO A 173 3.08 2.19 -19.00
N TYR A 174 1.95 2.59 -18.45
CA TYR A 174 1.05 1.71 -17.71
C TYR A 174 0.04 1.06 -18.66
N VAL A 175 -0.07 -0.26 -18.62
CA VAL A 175 -1.15 -0.98 -19.28
C VAL A 175 -2.30 -1.12 -18.27
N ILE A 176 -3.40 -0.40 -18.53
CA ILE A 176 -4.62 -0.45 -17.71
C ILE A 176 -5.61 -1.34 -18.44
N THR A 177 -6.00 -2.46 -17.81
CA THR A 177 -6.92 -3.42 -18.44
C THR A 177 -8.37 -3.17 -18.03
N ALA A 178 -9.30 -3.47 -18.92
CA ALA A 178 -10.74 -3.46 -18.61
C ALA A 178 -11.06 -4.39 -17.42
N LYS A 179 -10.34 -5.52 -17.31
CA LYS A 179 -10.43 -6.47 -16.20
C LYS A 179 -10.08 -5.81 -14.86
N LEU A 180 -8.97 -5.05 -14.79
CA LEU A 180 -8.56 -4.32 -13.59
C LEU A 180 -9.64 -3.30 -13.16
N LEU A 181 -10.15 -2.51 -14.11
CA LEU A 181 -11.16 -1.49 -13.82
C LEU A 181 -12.48 -2.12 -13.35
N ALA A 182 -12.96 -3.15 -14.04
CA ALA A 182 -14.18 -3.87 -13.66
C ALA A 182 -14.06 -4.55 -12.29
N ASP A 183 -12.90 -5.13 -12.00
CA ASP A 183 -12.65 -5.77 -10.70
C ASP A 183 -12.59 -4.73 -9.57
N GLY A 184 -11.94 -3.60 -9.80
CA GLY A 184 -11.81 -2.52 -8.82
C GLY A 184 -13.14 -1.97 -8.33
N GLN A 185 -14.22 -2.04 -9.16
CA GLN A 185 -15.57 -1.64 -8.74
C GLN A 185 -16.09 -2.40 -7.51
N LYS A 186 -15.63 -3.63 -7.30
CA LYS A 186 -16.02 -4.47 -6.16
C LYS A 186 -15.39 -3.99 -4.84
N HIS A 187 -14.36 -3.16 -4.94
CA HIS A 187 -13.48 -2.76 -3.84
C HIS A 187 -13.56 -1.28 -3.46
N LEU A 188 -14.50 -0.54 -4.03
CA LEU A 188 -14.67 0.88 -3.71
C LEU A 188 -15.04 1.06 -2.24
N ILE A 189 -14.31 1.93 -1.53
CA ILE A 189 -14.50 2.19 -0.10
C ILE A 189 -14.83 3.64 0.23
N LEU A 190 -14.61 4.58 -0.69
CA LEU A 190 -14.93 6.00 -0.47
C LEU A 190 -16.41 6.34 -0.63
N LYS A 191 -17.29 5.34 -0.58
CA LYS A 191 -18.75 5.49 -0.61
C LYS A 191 -19.38 5.53 0.78
N GLN A 192 -18.67 5.03 1.79
CA GLN A 192 -19.14 4.96 3.18
C GLN A 192 -17.96 5.15 4.14
N PRO A 193 -18.19 5.78 5.32
CA PRO A 193 -17.13 5.93 6.31
C PRO A 193 -16.54 4.59 6.75
N LEU A 194 -15.22 4.53 6.82
CA LEU A 194 -14.47 3.39 7.34
C LEU A 194 -13.92 3.72 8.72
N HIS A 195 -14.35 2.99 9.75
CA HIS A 195 -13.89 3.19 11.12
C HIS A 195 -12.60 2.44 11.40
N LEU A 196 -11.59 3.16 11.89
CA LEU A 196 -10.24 2.67 12.21
C LEU A 196 -9.92 2.96 13.68
N PRO A 197 -9.87 1.94 14.57
CA PRO A 197 -9.70 2.13 16.02
C PRO A 197 -8.24 2.38 16.45
N PHE A 198 -7.32 2.49 15.52
CA PHE A 198 -5.88 2.69 15.71
C PHE A 198 -5.39 3.95 14.97
N PRO A 199 -4.19 4.46 15.29
CA PRO A 199 -3.65 5.65 14.63
C PRO A 199 -3.46 5.48 13.13
N VAL A 200 -3.81 6.54 12.36
CA VAL A 200 -3.59 6.62 10.91
C VAL A 200 -2.85 7.91 10.57
N ARG A 201 -1.83 7.81 9.73
CA ARG A 201 -1.07 8.94 9.20
C ARG A 201 -1.12 8.92 7.69
N ILE A 202 -1.67 9.96 7.09
CA ILE A 202 -1.67 10.16 5.64
C ILE A 202 -0.62 11.21 5.32
N LEU A 203 0.29 10.90 4.40
CA LEU A 203 1.33 11.80 3.90
C LEU A 203 1.06 12.07 2.42
N GLN A 204 0.86 13.35 2.06
CA GLN A 204 0.48 13.74 0.70
C GLN A 204 1.35 14.88 0.19
N GLY A 205 1.89 14.75 -1.00
CA GLY A 205 2.62 15.81 -1.70
C GLY A 205 1.68 16.85 -2.29
N THR A 206 2.04 18.15 -2.21
CA THR A 206 1.20 19.21 -2.79
C THR A 206 1.29 19.30 -4.32
N ASP A 207 2.37 18.77 -4.90
CA ASP A 207 2.64 18.78 -6.33
C ASP A 207 2.45 17.40 -6.97
N ASP A 208 1.71 16.53 -6.25
CA ASP A 208 1.32 15.20 -6.73
C ASP A 208 0.25 15.33 -7.83
N THR A 209 0.62 14.94 -9.04
CA THR A 209 -0.27 14.97 -10.22
C THR A 209 -0.97 13.64 -10.46
N ASP A 210 -0.51 12.53 -9.86
CA ASP A 210 -1.13 11.22 -10.00
C ASP A 210 -2.25 11.02 -8.99
N VAL A 211 -2.05 11.51 -7.76
CA VAL A 211 -3.05 11.53 -6.68
C VAL A 211 -3.17 12.96 -6.15
N PRO A 212 -4.10 13.75 -6.65
CA PRO A 212 -4.27 15.15 -6.23
C PRO A 212 -4.55 15.27 -4.72
N VAL A 213 -4.18 16.41 -4.12
CA VAL A 213 -4.46 16.72 -2.70
C VAL A 213 -5.95 16.57 -2.38
N SER A 214 -6.84 16.97 -3.31
CA SER A 214 -8.29 16.81 -3.16
C SER A 214 -8.71 15.35 -2.95
N HIS A 215 -8.03 14.41 -3.61
CA HIS A 215 -8.27 12.98 -3.44
C HIS A 215 -7.78 12.46 -2.07
N ALA A 216 -6.64 12.95 -1.61
CA ALA A 216 -6.15 12.63 -0.26
C ALA A 216 -7.09 13.18 0.82
N ILE A 217 -7.65 14.38 0.63
CA ILE A 217 -8.68 14.95 1.51
C ILE A 217 -9.95 14.10 1.47
N LYS A 218 -10.43 13.70 0.28
CA LYS A 218 -11.58 12.79 0.14
C LYS A 218 -11.35 11.48 0.91
N THR A 219 -10.14 10.90 0.80
CA THR A 219 -9.78 9.71 1.56
C THR A 219 -9.80 9.99 3.07
N PHE A 220 -9.19 11.09 3.53
CA PHE A 220 -9.14 11.49 4.93
C PHE A 220 -10.55 11.67 5.52
N ASP A 221 -11.46 12.35 4.81
CA ASP A 221 -12.83 12.63 5.27
C ASP A 221 -13.67 11.36 5.43
N MET A 222 -13.36 10.31 4.66
CA MET A 222 -14.05 9.03 4.75
C MET A 222 -13.49 8.10 5.82
N LEU A 223 -12.34 8.41 6.39
CA LEU A 223 -11.79 7.63 7.51
C LEU A 223 -12.26 8.23 8.84
N THR A 224 -12.75 7.39 9.74
CA THR A 224 -13.19 7.78 11.08
C THR A 224 -12.42 7.03 12.16
N GLY A 225 -12.15 7.68 13.27
CA GLY A 225 -11.40 7.05 14.36
C GLY A 225 -10.81 8.09 15.32
N PRO A 226 -10.19 7.64 16.41
CA PRO A 226 -9.74 8.53 17.49
C PRO A 226 -8.47 9.33 17.15
N ASP A 227 -7.68 8.88 16.15
CA ASP A 227 -6.37 9.46 15.85
C ASP A 227 -5.99 9.30 14.37
N ILE A 228 -6.51 10.22 13.55
CA ILE A 228 -6.24 10.24 12.10
C ILE A 228 -5.70 11.61 11.73
N THR A 229 -4.58 11.66 11.01
CA THR A 229 -4.00 12.92 10.54
C THR A 229 -3.63 12.85 9.07
N LEU A 230 -3.81 13.97 8.37
CA LEU A 230 -3.32 14.22 7.03
C LEU A 230 -2.24 15.30 7.08
N SER A 231 -1.04 15.00 6.59
CA SER A 231 0.07 15.94 6.47
C SER A 231 0.33 16.26 5.00
N LEU A 232 0.27 17.54 4.66
CA LEU A 232 0.59 18.03 3.32
C LEU A 232 2.07 18.44 3.25
N ILE A 233 2.81 17.85 2.32
CA ILE A 233 4.24 18.07 2.12
C ILE A 233 4.41 19.02 0.93
N LYS A 234 4.75 20.27 1.24
CA LYS A 234 4.89 21.32 0.22
C LYS A 234 5.95 20.96 -0.82
N GLY A 235 5.57 21.05 -2.11
CA GLY A 235 6.45 20.72 -3.22
C GLY A 235 6.73 19.23 -3.39
N GLY A 236 6.09 18.37 -2.60
CA GLY A 236 6.22 16.92 -2.76
C GLY A 236 5.45 16.41 -3.98
N ASP A 237 6.10 15.57 -4.79
CA ASP A 237 5.50 14.83 -5.89
C ASP A 237 4.84 13.51 -5.40
N HIS A 238 4.29 12.73 -6.34
CA HIS A 238 3.69 11.42 -6.02
C HIS A 238 4.66 10.44 -5.37
N ARG A 239 5.94 10.52 -5.71
CA ARG A 239 6.95 9.59 -5.20
C ARG A 239 7.30 9.84 -3.74
N LEU A 240 7.32 11.09 -3.30
CA LEU A 240 7.79 11.48 -1.97
C LEU A 240 9.12 10.77 -1.61
N SER A 241 10.09 10.85 -2.52
CA SER A 241 11.32 10.03 -2.46
C SER A 241 12.61 10.81 -2.31
N THR A 242 12.55 12.13 -2.11
CA THR A 242 13.76 12.89 -1.72
C THR A 242 14.27 12.44 -0.33
N PRO A 243 15.56 12.60 -0.02
CA PRO A 243 16.09 12.20 1.30
C PRO A 243 15.30 12.75 2.48
N ALA A 244 14.89 14.02 2.44
CA ALA A 244 14.08 14.64 3.49
C ALA A 244 12.68 14.02 3.61
N GLN A 245 12.05 13.69 2.48
CA GLN A 245 10.73 13.04 2.47
C GLN A 245 10.82 11.59 2.97
N ILE A 246 11.87 10.86 2.60
CA ILE A 246 12.12 9.50 3.13
C ILE A 246 12.34 9.55 4.64
N GLN A 247 13.12 10.48 5.14
CA GLN A 247 13.31 10.68 6.58
C GLN A 247 11.99 10.95 7.28
N LEU A 248 11.15 11.86 6.76
CA LEU A 248 9.83 12.16 7.30
C LEU A 248 8.93 10.91 7.36
N ILE A 249 8.94 10.09 6.31
CA ILE A 249 8.20 8.84 6.27
C ILE A 249 8.71 7.89 7.38
N GLN A 250 10.02 7.70 7.51
CA GLN A 250 10.62 6.85 8.53
C GLN A 250 10.30 7.33 9.95
N GLU A 251 10.38 8.64 10.22
CA GLU A 251 10.04 9.24 11.51
C GLU A 251 8.55 9.04 11.83
N THR A 252 7.67 9.19 10.83
CA THR A 252 6.23 8.95 10.98
C THR A 252 5.95 7.49 11.35
N VAL A 253 6.58 6.54 10.66
CA VAL A 253 6.45 5.11 10.95
C VAL A 253 7.03 4.77 12.32
N LEU A 254 8.22 5.29 12.65
CA LEU A 254 8.88 5.07 13.94
C LEU A 254 8.02 5.56 15.11
N ASN A 255 7.39 6.72 14.97
CA ASN A 255 6.47 7.25 15.98
C ASN A 255 5.31 6.28 16.25
N LEU A 256 4.68 5.73 15.19
CA LEU A 256 3.57 4.81 15.35
C LEU A 256 3.99 3.48 16.01
N VAL A 257 5.10 2.89 15.59
CA VAL A 257 5.55 1.62 16.18
C VAL A 257 5.98 1.78 17.64
N ASN A 258 6.65 2.88 17.99
CA ASN A 258 7.04 3.17 19.37
C ASN A 258 5.80 3.38 20.26
N ARG A 259 4.81 4.13 19.77
CA ARG A 259 3.54 4.31 20.48
C ARG A 259 2.80 2.96 20.69
N ALA A 260 2.80 2.08 19.70
CA ALA A 260 2.20 0.74 19.82
C ALA A 260 2.91 -0.15 20.83
N ASP A 261 4.20 0.10 21.09
CA ASP A 261 5.01 -0.58 22.12
C ASP A 261 4.96 0.10 23.50
N GLY A 262 4.22 1.23 23.61
CA GLY A 262 4.13 2.00 24.88
C GLY A 262 5.37 2.82 25.18
N VAL A 263 6.23 3.10 24.20
CA VAL A 263 7.39 3.98 24.35
C VAL A 263 6.90 5.44 24.18
N SER A 264 6.89 6.20 25.26
CA SER A 264 6.64 7.65 25.22
C SER A 264 7.95 8.40 25.00
N PHE A 265 7.90 9.47 24.18
CA PHE A 265 9.00 10.43 24.00
C PHE A 265 8.78 11.63 24.90
#